data_19ad5c18f951c2b1f5d0b66e73f469f8
#
_entry.id   19ad5c18f951c2b1f5d0b66e73f469f8
#
_cell.length_a   1.000
_cell.length_b   1.000
_cell.length_c   1.000
_cell.angle_alpha   90.00
_cell.angle_beta   90.00
_cell.angle_gamma   90.00
#
_symmetry.space_group_name_H-M   'P 1'
#
loop_
_entity.id
_entity.type
_entity.pdbx_description
1 polymer ?
#
loop_
_entity_poly.entity_id
_entity_poly.type
_entity_poly.pdbx_seq_one_letter_code
_entity_poly.pdbx_strand_id
1 'polypeptide(L)'
;MIIADTGFWVALSNPKDQFHALALRKFAELKEPLISTWPVMTEVCHLLLKRQGIHAQLAFIELYRRGGFQAFQLEHKLSPRLVKLMNDYADLPMDLADASLVLLAEELNHGQILSTDGRDFHAYRWKNTRPFMNLLLY
;
A
#
# COMPACT_ATOMS: atom_id res chain seq x y z
N MET A 1 10.17 -0.41 8.87
CA MET A 1 9.49 0.34 7.77
C MET A 1 7.98 0.11 7.88
N ILE A 2 7.20 1.14 7.59
CA ILE A 2 5.74 1.03 7.61
C ILE A 2 5.23 0.84 6.18
N ILE A 3 4.35 -0.13 5.99
CA ILE A 3 3.76 -0.44 4.68
C ILE A 3 2.71 0.61 4.33
N ALA A 4 2.73 1.13 3.11
CA ALA A 4 1.73 2.10 2.65
C ALA A 4 0.98 1.55 1.44
N ASP A 5 -0.35 1.54 1.56
CA ASP A 5 -1.29 1.07 0.54
C ASP A 5 -1.69 2.23 -0.40
N THR A 6 -2.30 1.86 -1.51
CA THR A 6 -2.77 2.78 -2.55
C THR A 6 -3.58 3.94 -1.99
N GLY A 7 -4.59 3.65 -1.17
CA GLY A 7 -5.49 4.68 -0.62
C GLY A 7 -4.77 5.72 0.21
N PHE A 8 -3.72 5.33 0.95
CA PHE A 8 -2.91 6.28 1.71
C PHE A 8 -2.20 7.27 0.78
N TRP A 9 -1.55 6.78 -0.28
CA TRP A 9 -0.84 7.65 -1.22
C TRP A 9 -1.79 8.59 -1.96
N VAL A 10 -2.96 8.08 -2.38
CA VAL A 10 -3.97 8.89 -3.05
C VAL A 10 -4.51 9.96 -2.10
N ALA A 11 -4.82 9.59 -0.86
CA ALA A 11 -5.30 10.54 0.15
C ALA A 11 -4.25 11.62 0.45
N LEU A 12 -2.98 11.24 0.56
CA LEU A 12 -1.88 12.17 0.80
C LEU A 12 -1.76 13.18 -0.35
N SER A 13 -1.98 12.73 -1.58
CA SER A 13 -1.79 13.52 -2.80
C SER A 13 -3.01 14.32 -3.24
N ASN A 14 -4.22 13.96 -2.76
CA ASN A 14 -5.47 14.58 -3.22
C ASN A 14 -6.13 15.39 -2.11
N PRO A 15 -6.08 16.74 -2.17
CA PRO A 15 -6.71 17.57 -1.15
C PRO A 15 -8.23 17.38 -1.00
N LYS A 16 -8.89 16.79 -2.01
CA LYS A 16 -10.33 16.51 -1.99
C LYS A 16 -10.67 15.14 -1.41
N ASP A 17 -9.66 14.30 -1.12
CA ASP A 17 -9.90 12.99 -0.52
C ASP A 17 -10.37 13.14 0.92
N GLN A 18 -11.36 12.33 1.31
CA GLN A 18 -11.92 12.40 2.67
C GLN A 18 -10.88 12.10 3.77
N PHE A 19 -9.81 11.37 3.43
CA PHE A 19 -8.75 11.02 4.37
C PHE A 19 -7.51 11.92 4.22
N HIS A 20 -7.59 12.99 3.43
CA HIS A 20 -6.42 13.83 3.14
C HIS A 20 -5.77 14.40 4.41
N ALA A 21 -6.57 15.04 5.26
CA ALA A 21 -6.04 15.65 6.49
C ALA A 21 -5.41 14.61 7.42
N LEU A 22 -6.06 13.44 7.54
CA LEU A 22 -5.55 12.34 8.35
C LEU A 22 -4.23 11.79 7.80
N ALA A 23 -4.14 11.61 6.47
CA ALA A 23 -2.93 11.13 5.81
C ALA A 23 -1.76 12.09 5.98
N LEU A 24 -2.01 13.40 5.81
CA LEU A 24 -0.97 14.43 6.02
C LEU A 24 -0.45 14.42 7.45
N ARG A 25 -1.36 14.38 8.42
CA ARG A 25 -0.98 14.36 9.84
C ARG A 25 -0.15 13.12 10.16
N LYS A 26 -0.60 11.96 9.69
CA LYS A 26 0.09 10.70 9.94
C LYS A 26 1.48 10.71 9.29
N PHE A 27 1.57 11.18 8.06
CA PHE A 27 2.85 11.28 7.34
C PHE A 27 3.84 12.15 8.11
N ALA A 28 3.37 13.29 8.65
CA ALA A 28 4.22 14.20 9.43
C ALA A 28 4.67 13.59 10.76
N GLU A 29 3.86 12.73 11.38
CA GLU A 29 4.15 12.11 12.67
C GLU A 29 5.08 10.89 12.55
N LEU A 30 5.16 10.27 11.39
CA LEU A 30 5.92 9.03 11.23
C LEU A 30 7.42 9.28 11.37
N LYS A 31 8.07 8.41 12.15
CA LYS A 31 9.51 8.43 12.36
C LYS A 31 10.23 7.31 11.64
N GLU A 32 9.49 6.35 11.11
CA GLU A 32 10.03 5.22 10.36
C GLU A 32 9.85 5.43 8.87
N PRO A 33 10.78 4.89 8.04
CA PRO A 33 10.63 4.95 6.58
C PRO A 33 9.36 4.22 6.12
N LEU A 34 8.81 4.68 5.01
CA LEU A 34 7.69 4.03 4.34
C LEU A 34 8.19 3.09 3.26
N ILE A 35 7.43 2.03 3.02
CA ILE A 35 7.69 1.08 1.95
C ILE A 35 6.38 0.70 1.27
N SER A 36 6.41 0.54 -0.04
CA SER A 36 5.29 0.10 -0.84
C SER A 36 5.75 -0.96 -1.83
N THR A 37 4.93 -1.28 -2.81
CA THR A 37 5.25 -2.25 -3.85
C THR A 37 5.04 -1.64 -5.23
N TRP A 38 5.67 -2.19 -6.27
CA TRP A 38 5.47 -1.72 -7.63
C TRP A 38 4.02 -1.86 -8.10
N PRO A 39 3.29 -2.95 -7.82
CA PRO A 39 1.86 -3.00 -8.15
C PRO A 39 1.04 -1.88 -7.52
N VAL A 40 1.29 -1.57 -6.23
CA VAL A 40 0.63 -0.44 -5.55
C VAL A 40 1.01 0.87 -6.21
N MET A 41 2.29 1.09 -6.53
CA MET A 41 2.75 2.31 -7.19
C MET A 41 2.08 2.49 -8.56
N THR A 42 1.89 1.41 -9.30
CA THR A 42 1.18 1.44 -10.59
C THR A 42 -0.27 1.89 -10.39
N GLU A 43 -0.94 1.34 -9.40
CA GLU A 43 -2.32 1.71 -9.08
C GLU A 43 -2.43 3.18 -8.66
N VAL A 44 -1.52 3.65 -7.81
CA VAL A 44 -1.46 5.05 -7.38
C VAL A 44 -1.29 5.96 -8.58
N CYS A 45 -0.32 5.66 -9.45
CA CYS A 45 -0.06 6.45 -10.66
C CYS A 45 -1.29 6.50 -11.57
N HIS A 46 -1.96 5.38 -11.76
CA HIS A 46 -3.17 5.32 -12.57
C HIS A 46 -4.27 6.22 -11.99
N LEU A 47 -4.52 6.13 -10.70
CA LEU A 47 -5.56 6.92 -10.03
C LEU A 47 -5.23 8.42 -10.02
N LEU A 48 -3.97 8.78 -9.75
CA LEU A 48 -3.55 10.18 -9.75
C LEU A 48 -3.66 10.80 -11.14
N LEU A 49 -3.19 10.07 -12.16
CA LEU A 49 -3.27 10.52 -13.55
C LEU A 49 -4.72 10.77 -13.96
N LYS A 50 -5.61 9.83 -13.63
CA LYS A 50 -7.02 9.90 -14.00
C LYS A 50 -7.77 11.02 -13.27
N ARG A 51 -7.50 11.20 -11.97
CA ARG A 51 -8.28 12.12 -11.11
C ARG A 51 -7.70 13.52 -11.02
N GLN A 52 -6.38 13.67 -11.12
CA GLN A 52 -5.69 14.93 -10.89
C GLN A 52 -4.73 15.35 -12.00
N GLY A 53 -4.40 14.46 -12.93
CA GLY A 53 -3.56 14.75 -14.08
C GLY A 53 -2.10 14.35 -13.91
N ILE A 54 -1.32 14.66 -14.94
CA ILE A 54 0.07 14.20 -15.07
C ILE A 54 0.98 14.72 -13.97
N HIS A 55 0.76 15.95 -13.50
CA HIS A 55 1.65 16.56 -12.50
C HIS A 55 1.55 15.86 -11.15
N ALA A 56 0.36 15.38 -10.76
CA ALA A 56 0.18 14.63 -9.53
C ALA A 56 0.91 13.29 -9.60
N GLN A 57 0.80 12.61 -10.75
CA GLN A 57 1.53 11.36 -10.98
C GLN A 57 3.05 11.57 -10.89
N LEU A 58 3.55 12.60 -11.57
CA LEU A 58 4.98 12.92 -11.56
C LEU A 58 5.48 13.28 -10.17
N ALA A 59 4.67 14.01 -9.39
CA ALA A 59 5.03 14.37 -8.01
C ALA A 59 5.19 13.13 -7.13
N PHE A 60 4.33 12.12 -7.31
CA PHE A 60 4.43 10.87 -6.58
C PHE A 60 5.72 10.12 -6.92
N ILE A 61 6.04 10.00 -8.21
CA ILE A 61 7.28 9.34 -8.65
C ILE A 61 8.51 10.14 -8.20
N GLU A 62 8.43 11.48 -8.19
CA GLU A 62 9.51 12.33 -7.70
C GLU A 62 9.76 12.10 -6.20
N LEU A 63 8.71 11.87 -5.42
CA LEU A 63 8.83 11.50 -4.01
C LEU A 63 9.64 10.21 -3.87
N TYR A 64 9.33 9.20 -4.69
CA TYR A 64 10.09 7.96 -4.73
C TYR A 64 11.55 8.20 -5.11
N ARG A 65 11.79 8.98 -6.17
CA ARG A 65 13.15 9.29 -6.64
C ARG A 65 14.01 9.93 -5.56
N ARG A 66 13.41 10.78 -4.75
CA ARG A 66 14.10 11.48 -3.64
C ARG A 66 14.27 10.61 -2.40
N GLY A 67 13.85 9.37 -2.44
CA GLY A 67 13.97 8.48 -1.29
C GLY A 67 12.89 8.66 -0.23
N GLY A 68 11.74 9.26 -0.59
CA GLY A 68 10.63 9.44 0.34
C GLY A 68 9.99 8.15 0.77
N PHE A 69 10.13 7.10 0.00
CA PHE A 69 9.72 5.74 0.37
C PHE A 69 10.51 4.72 -0.47
N GLN A 70 10.48 3.47 -0.02
CA GLN A 70 11.13 2.36 -0.73
C GLN A 70 10.08 1.52 -1.46
N ALA A 71 10.51 0.81 -2.51
CA ALA A 71 9.65 -0.06 -3.30
C ALA A 71 10.16 -1.50 -3.23
N PHE A 72 9.28 -2.40 -2.77
CA PHE A 72 9.55 -3.83 -2.75
C PHE A 72 9.28 -4.43 -4.12
N GLN A 73 10.19 -5.26 -4.61
CA GLN A 73 10.02 -5.96 -5.87
C GLN A 73 9.55 -7.38 -5.66
N LEU A 74 8.54 -7.78 -6.43
CA LEU A 74 8.05 -9.15 -6.44
C LEU A 74 8.95 -10.01 -7.33
N GLU A 75 9.77 -10.83 -6.72
CA GLU A 75 10.62 -11.76 -7.46
C GLU A 75 9.81 -12.96 -7.95
N HIS A 76 10.25 -13.55 -9.06
CA HIS A 76 9.58 -14.72 -9.65
C HIS A 76 9.41 -15.86 -8.64
N LYS A 77 10.38 -16.06 -7.77
CA LYS A 77 10.35 -17.13 -6.74
C LYS A 77 9.16 -17.01 -5.78
N LEU A 78 8.54 -15.83 -5.67
CA LEU A 78 7.37 -15.60 -4.83
C LEU A 78 6.06 -15.94 -5.55
N SER A 79 6.10 -16.28 -6.84
CA SER A 79 4.89 -16.51 -7.63
C SER A 79 4.00 -17.64 -7.12
N PRO A 80 4.52 -18.77 -6.59
CA PRO A 80 3.64 -19.79 -6.00
C PRO A 80 2.83 -19.27 -4.81
N ARG A 81 3.48 -18.47 -3.94
CA ARG A 81 2.79 -17.86 -2.79
C ARG A 81 1.76 -16.83 -3.24
N LEU A 82 2.10 -16.06 -4.28
CA LEU A 82 1.20 -15.07 -4.86
C LEU A 82 -0.08 -15.72 -5.37
N VAL A 83 0.04 -16.80 -6.14
CA VAL A 83 -1.12 -17.54 -6.67
C VAL A 83 -1.98 -18.09 -5.52
N LYS A 84 -1.34 -18.66 -4.50
CA LYS A 84 -2.07 -19.19 -3.34
C LYS A 84 -2.86 -18.10 -2.62
N LEU A 85 -2.26 -16.94 -2.37
CA LEU A 85 -2.93 -15.82 -1.71
C LEU A 85 -4.15 -15.36 -2.49
N MET A 86 -3.98 -15.12 -3.79
CA MET A 86 -5.07 -14.63 -4.62
C MET A 86 -6.19 -15.66 -4.75
N ASN A 87 -5.88 -16.95 -4.71
CA ASN A 87 -6.86 -18.01 -4.70
C ASN A 87 -7.60 -18.10 -3.35
N ASP A 88 -6.86 -18.04 -2.24
CA ASP A 88 -7.44 -18.13 -0.89
C ASP A 88 -8.41 -16.96 -0.60
N TYR A 89 -8.14 -15.78 -1.17
CA TYR A 89 -8.96 -14.59 -0.97
C TYR A 89 -9.75 -14.20 -2.23
N ALA A 90 -10.05 -15.18 -3.10
CA ALA A 90 -10.76 -14.91 -4.36
C ALA A 90 -12.14 -14.28 -4.15
N ASP A 91 -12.79 -14.55 -3.02
CA ASP A 91 -14.14 -14.06 -2.74
C ASP A 91 -14.19 -12.58 -2.36
N LEU A 92 -13.05 -11.97 -1.94
CA LEU A 92 -13.03 -10.56 -1.53
C LEU A 92 -13.16 -9.58 -2.70
N PRO A 93 -12.69 -9.72 -3.95
CA PRO A 93 -11.53 -10.47 -4.43
C PRO A 93 -10.21 -9.73 -4.18
N MET A 94 -9.19 -10.46 -3.80
CA MET A 94 -7.84 -9.91 -3.63
C MET A 94 -7.22 -9.63 -4.99
N ASP A 95 -6.81 -8.38 -5.23
CA ASP A 95 -6.10 -8.04 -6.46
C ASP A 95 -4.58 -8.18 -6.27
N LEU A 96 -3.83 -7.96 -7.36
CA LEU A 96 -2.38 -8.09 -7.32
C LEU A 96 -1.73 -7.08 -6.37
N ALA A 97 -2.23 -5.86 -6.31
CA ALA A 97 -1.69 -4.84 -5.41
C ALA A 97 -1.83 -5.29 -3.95
N ASP A 98 -3.02 -5.76 -3.56
CA ASP A 98 -3.26 -6.27 -2.20
C ASP A 98 -2.36 -7.47 -1.88
N ALA A 99 -2.28 -8.43 -2.80
CA ALA A 99 -1.44 -9.61 -2.63
C ALA A 99 0.03 -9.23 -2.45
N SER A 100 0.50 -8.24 -3.20
CA SER A 100 1.88 -7.76 -3.09
C SER A 100 2.19 -7.21 -1.70
N LEU A 101 1.22 -6.58 -1.05
CA LEU A 101 1.39 -6.04 0.30
C LEU A 101 1.41 -7.14 1.36
N VAL A 102 0.63 -8.21 1.16
CA VAL A 102 0.71 -9.38 2.05
C VAL A 102 2.10 -10.02 1.94
N LEU A 103 2.62 -10.21 0.73
CA LEU A 103 3.98 -10.73 0.52
C LEU A 103 5.03 -9.84 1.17
N LEU A 104 4.88 -8.53 1.05
CA LEU A 104 5.78 -7.57 1.67
C LEU A 104 5.76 -7.69 3.20
N ALA A 105 4.57 -7.82 3.80
CA ALA A 105 4.45 -8.03 5.23
C ALA A 105 5.17 -9.32 5.68
N GLU A 106 5.05 -10.38 4.91
CA GLU A 106 5.74 -11.64 5.18
C GLU A 106 7.26 -11.47 5.14
N GLU A 107 7.76 -10.71 4.17
CA GLU A 107 9.19 -10.39 4.05
C GLU A 107 9.68 -9.54 5.23
N LEU A 108 8.91 -8.54 5.64
CA LEU A 108 9.25 -7.67 6.77
C LEU A 108 9.02 -8.32 8.13
N ASN A 109 8.23 -9.39 8.16
CA ASN A 109 7.81 -10.07 9.38
C ASN A 109 6.99 -9.18 10.33
N HIS A 110 6.20 -8.28 9.77
CA HIS A 110 5.19 -7.49 10.49
C HIS A 110 4.12 -7.00 9.53
N GLY A 111 2.96 -6.62 10.08
CA GLY A 111 1.82 -6.16 9.31
C GLY A 111 1.40 -4.73 9.62
N GLN A 112 2.34 -3.85 9.99
CA GLN A 112 2.04 -2.44 10.21
C GLN A 112 1.83 -1.73 8.89
N ILE A 113 0.61 -1.23 8.65
CA ILE A 113 0.18 -0.69 7.36
C ILE A 113 -0.58 0.62 7.54
N LEU A 114 -0.43 1.51 6.55
CA LEU A 114 -1.27 2.71 6.41
C LEU A 114 -2.23 2.44 5.24
N SER A 115 -3.50 2.26 5.54
CA SER A 115 -4.52 1.96 4.53
C SER A 115 -5.82 2.67 4.82
N THR A 116 -6.48 3.15 3.77
CA THR A 116 -7.86 3.64 3.85
C THR A 116 -8.88 2.52 3.67
N ASP A 117 -8.42 1.30 3.34
CA ASP A 117 -9.24 0.12 3.18
C ASP A 117 -9.28 -0.68 4.48
N GLY A 118 -10.21 -0.31 5.36
CA GLY A 118 -10.36 -0.98 6.65
C GLY A 118 -10.96 -2.37 6.55
N ARG A 119 -11.71 -2.67 5.48
CA ARG A 119 -12.37 -3.96 5.32
C ARG A 119 -11.42 -5.06 4.90
N ASP A 120 -10.70 -4.85 3.80
CA ASP A 120 -9.87 -5.89 3.21
C ASP A 120 -8.66 -6.19 4.09
N PHE A 121 -7.94 -5.17 4.57
CA PHE A 121 -6.78 -5.38 5.44
C PHE A 121 -7.16 -5.79 6.87
N HIS A 122 -8.43 -5.71 7.23
CA HIS A 122 -8.93 -6.36 8.44
C HIS A 122 -9.09 -7.88 8.22
N ALA A 123 -9.44 -8.30 7.01
CA ALA A 123 -9.65 -9.71 6.65
C ALA A 123 -8.35 -10.46 6.30
N TYR A 124 -7.43 -9.80 5.61
CA TYR A 124 -6.19 -10.46 5.16
C TYR A 124 -5.30 -10.87 6.32
N ARG A 125 -4.55 -11.96 6.10
CA ARG A 125 -3.58 -12.47 7.07
C ARG A 125 -2.24 -12.70 6.38
N TRP A 126 -1.15 -12.19 6.96
CA TRP A 126 0.18 -12.53 6.51
C TRP A 126 0.67 -13.76 7.27
N LYS A 127 1.50 -14.58 6.63
CA LYS A 127 1.89 -15.90 7.13
C LYS A 127 0.67 -16.73 7.57
N ASN A 128 -0.43 -16.62 6.84
CA ASN A 128 -1.70 -17.32 6.97
C ASN A 128 -2.50 -17.02 8.24
N THR A 129 -1.91 -16.52 9.31
CA THR A 129 -2.58 -16.38 10.59
C THR A 129 -2.43 -15.00 11.25
N ARG A 130 -1.47 -14.18 10.78
CA ARG A 130 -1.12 -12.94 11.43
C ARG A 130 -1.97 -11.76 10.91
N PRO A 131 -2.62 -10.99 11.80
CA PRO A 131 -3.42 -9.84 11.36
C PRO A 131 -2.54 -8.65 10.99
N PHE A 132 -3.06 -7.80 10.10
CA PHE A 132 -2.49 -6.49 9.85
C PHE A 132 -2.87 -5.51 10.95
N MET A 133 -2.00 -4.56 11.22
CA MET A 133 -2.26 -3.44 12.13
C MET A 133 -2.32 -2.16 11.29
N ASN A 134 -3.54 -1.62 11.12
CA ASN A 134 -3.73 -0.41 10.33
C ASN A 134 -3.48 0.82 11.20
N LEU A 135 -2.37 1.51 10.95
CA LEU A 135 -1.95 2.67 11.74
C LEU A 135 -2.66 3.96 11.31
N LEU A 136 -3.37 3.94 10.19
CA LEU A 136 -4.08 5.13 9.71
C LEU A 136 -5.47 5.24 10.32
N LEU A 137 -6.23 4.15 10.33
CA LEU A 137 -7.64 4.15 10.73
C LEU A 137 -7.88 3.79 12.20
N TYR A 138 -6.89 3.18 12.84
CA TYR A 138 -7.06 2.67 14.21
C TYR A 138 -5.96 3.11 15.16
#